data_60bf74d5f3f846f38140f828b438def1
#
_entry.id   60bf74d5f3f846f38140f828b438def1
#
_cell.length_a   1.000
_cell.length_b   1.000
_cell.length_c   1.000
_cell.angle_alpha   90.00
_cell.angle_beta   90.00
_cell.angle_gamma   90.00
#
_symmetry.space_group_name_H-M   'P 1'
#
loop_
_entity.id
_entity.type
_entity.pdbx_description
1 polymer ?
#
loop_
_entity_poly.entity_id
_entity_poly.type
_entity_poly.pdbx_seq_one_letter_code
_entity_poly.pdbx_strand_id
1 'polypeptide(L)'
;NTTIYNTALYMRLSRDDELQGESGSIQTQRMMLRQYAAEHGLNVIDEYIDDGWSGTNFDRPDFQRMIDDIEDGKINCVVTKDLSRLGRNYILTGQYTEIYFPSKGVRYIAVNDNVDTINGENELAPFLNILNEMHARQTSKKVKAAMRTRFANGAHYGAYAPLGYVKDPDKKGHLLVDSETRWIIEKIFDLAVHGRGAASITRILVEEKVPTPGWLNFQRYGTFANIYAGAPEEKAYAWTIAQVKSILKEETYIGHSIHNKQTNISFKNKKKVRKPKEEWYRVENTHEAIISEDVFRQVQEQIASRRRRQKDGTTQIFSGLVKCADCGWSLAYGENKQNKTPYGYYHCSKNGQELRQC
;
A
#
# COMPACT_ATOMS: atom_id res chain seq x y z
N ASN A 1 -10.53 -5.64 53.04
CA ASN A 1 -9.78 -6.43 52.04
C ASN A 1 -9.14 -5.46 51.06
N THR A 2 -7.83 -5.30 51.11
CA THR A 2 -7.09 -4.45 50.14
C THR A 2 -7.01 -5.27 48.84
N THR A 3 -7.67 -4.82 47.79
CA THR A 3 -7.59 -5.45 46.47
C THR A 3 -6.19 -5.29 45.92
N ILE A 4 -5.50 -6.40 45.62
CA ILE A 4 -4.21 -6.36 45.00
C ILE A 4 -4.43 -6.19 43.48
N TYR A 5 -3.88 -5.11 42.92
CA TYR A 5 -3.96 -4.86 41.50
C TYR A 5 -2.76 -5.46 40.77
N ASN A 6 -2.98 -6.59 40.11
CA ASN A 6 -2.04 -7.21 39.18
C ASN A 6 -2.05 -6.43 37.87
N THR A 7 -1.00 -5.68 37.61
CA THR A 7 -1.02 -4.56 36.67
C THR A 7 -0.23 -4.87 35.40
N ALA A 8 -0.85 -4.63 34.25
CA ALA A 8 -0.23 -4.52 32.94
C ALA A 8 0.15 -3.08 32.65
N LEU A 9 1.40 -2.82 32.30
CA LEU A 9 1.84 -1.54 31.73
C LEU A 9 1.81 -1.62 30.22
N TYR A 10 0.86 -0.91 29.59
CA TYR A 10 0.73 -0.92 28.14
C TYR A 10 1.30 0.35 27.51
N MET A 11 2.21 0.16 26.55
CA MET A 11 2.93 1.23 25.86
C MET A 11 2.81 1.06 24.36
N ARG A 12 2.62 2.19 23.66
CA ARG A 12 2.55 2.20 22.19
C ARG A 12 3.20 3.45 21.61
N LEU A 13 3.97 3.23 20.54
CA LEU A 13 4.51 4.31 19.72
C LEU A 13 4.22 4.00 18.26
N SER A 14 3.73 4.98 17.50
CA SER A 14 3.58 4.84 16.05
C SER A 14 4.63 5.68 15.33
N ARG A 15 4.97 5.32 14.10
CA ARG A 15 5.89 6.10 13.26
C ARG A 15 5.44 7.57 13.07
N ASP A 16 4.14 7.83 13.16
CA ASP A 16 3.59 9.18 13.07
C ASP A 16 3.85 9.99 14.34
N ASP A 17 3.97 9.33 15.50
CA ASP A 17 4.27 9.97 16.79
C ASP A 17 5.74 10.43 16.86
N GLU A 18 6.67 9.71 16.23
CA GLU A 18 8.09 10.09 16.14
C GLU A 18 8.29 11.38 15.32
N LEU A 19 7.48 11.57 14.27
CA LEU A 19 7.59 12.74 13.37
C LEU A 19 7.01 14.03 13.96
N GLN A 20 6.20 13.96 15.01
CA GLN A 20 5.53 15.12 15.61
C GLN A 20 6.30 15.72 16.80
N GLY A 21 7.49 15.21 17.13
CA GLY A 21 8.34 15.75 18.20
C GLY A 21 7.76 15.60 19.62
N GLU A 22 6.68 14.85 19.77
CA GLU A 22 6.15 14.50 21.07
C GLU A 22 7.10 13.53 21.77
N SER A 23 7.58 13.91 22.93
CA SER A 23 8.52 13.22 23.82
C SER A 23 7.97 11.88 24.36
N GLY A 24 7.70 10.97 23.47
CA GLY A 24 6.99 9.75 23.79
C GLY A 24 7.77 8.50 23.44
N SER A 25 9.09 8.48 23.59
CA SER A 25 9.81 7.21 23.40
C SER A 25 9.23 6.15 24.33
N ILE A 26 9.23 4.89 23.92
CA ILE A 26 8.79 3.76 24.75
C ILE A 26 9.51 3.76 26.10
N GLN A 27 10.79 4.14 26.15
CA GLN A 27 11.55 4.25 27.38
C GLN A 27 10.98 5.31 28.35
N THR A 28 10.60 6.47 27.83
CA THR A 28 9.98 7.54 28.64
C THR A 28 8.62 7.10 29.18
N GLN A 29 7.80 6.43 28.36
CA GLN A 29 6.53 5.86 28.82
C GLN A 29 6.78 4.82 29.92
N ARG A 30 7.72 3.90 29.73
CA ARG A 30 8.10 2.87 30.71
C ARG A 30 8.50 3.48 32.07
N MET A 31 9.39 4.46 32.06
CA MET A 31 9.85 5.12 33.30
C MET A 31 8.67 5.75 34.05
N MET A 32 7.84 6.51 33.34
CA MET A 32 6.67 7.18 33.90
C MET A 32 5.66 6.17 34.48
N LEU A 33 5.33 5.11 33.74
CA LEU A 33 4.34 4.12 34.18
C LEU A 33 4.84 3.28 35.36
N ARG A 34 6.13 2.90 35.39
CA ARG A 34 6.74 2.23 36.54
C ARG A 34 6.75 3.09 37.79
N GLN A 35 7.09 4.38 37.63
CA GLN A 35 7.07 5.34 38.74
C GLN A 35 5.63 5.46 39.29
N TYR A 36 4.65 5.67 38.41
CA TYR A 36 3.25 5.75 38.80
C TYR A 36 2.79 4.48 39.55
N ALA A 37 3.12 3.31 39.03
CA ALA A 37 2.76 2.03 39.65
C ALA A 37 3.37 1.89 41.05
N ALA A 38 4.65 2.27 41.23
CA ALA A 38 5.32 2.24 42.54
C ALA A 38 4.68 3.21 43.54
N GLU A 39 4.38 4.44 43.12
CA GLU A 39 3.75 5.46 43.96
C GLU A 39 2.34 5.08 44.42
N HIS A 40 1.60 4.30 43.59
CA HIS A 40 0.23 3.88 43.87
C HIS A 40 0.09 2.44 44.37
N GLY A 41 1.21 1.76 44.65
CA GLY A 41 1.21 0.39 45.21
C GLY A 41 0.64 -0.66 44.26
N LEU A 42 0.78 -0.46 42.95
CA LEU A 42 0.32 -1.39 41.93
C LEU A 42 1.36 -2.49 41.71
N ASN A 43 0.93 -3.77 41.70
CA ASN A 43 1.79 -4.92 41.45
C ASN A 43 1.98 -5.14 39.95
N VAL A 44 3.09 -4.68 39.37
CA VAL A 44 3.36 -4.82 37.94
C VAL A 44 3.70 -6.28 37.61
N ILE A 45 2.89 -6.91 36.81
CA ILE A 45 3.07 -8.30 36.36
C ILE A 45 3.88 -8.35 35.06
N ASP A 46 3.52 -7.52 34.07
CA ASP A 46 4.21 -7.52 32.77
C ASP A 46 4.08 -6.17 32.06
N GLU A 47 4.93 -5.98 31.04
CA GLU A 47 4.94 -4.84 30.13
C GLU A 47 4.56 -5.29 28.71
N TYR A 48 3.65 -4.56 28.09
CA TYR A 48 3.12 -4.82 26.75
C TYR A 48 3.47 -3.66 25.84
N ILE A 49 4.21 -3.95 24.77
CA ILE A 49 4.84 -2.90 23.95
C ILE A 49 4.55 -3.12 22.48
N ASP A 50 3.73 -2.26 21.89
CA ASP A 50 3.45 -2.21 20.46
C ASP A 50 4.19 -1.03 19.81
N ASP A 51 5.49 -1.19 19.57
CA ASP A 51 6.31 -0.20 18.89
C ASP A 51 6.10 -0.26 17.36
N GLY A 52 5.95 0.93 16.73
CA GLY A 52 5.67 1.05 15.30
C GLY A 52 4.21 0.78 14.90
N TRP A 53 3.31 0.47 15.85
CA TRP A 53 1.91 0.16 15.58
C TRP A 53 0.97 1.37 15.69
N SER A 54 0.01 1.45 14.75
CA SER A 54 -1.00 2.52 14.74
C SER A 54 -2.06 2.31 15.83
N GLY A 55 -2.50 3.41 16.47
CA GLY A 55 -3.63 3.38 17.42
C GLY A 55 -5.02 3.29 16.78
N THR A 56 -5.14 3.16 15.46
CA THR A 56 -6.44 3.16 14.77
C THR A 56 -7.17 1.82 14.77
N ASN A 57 -6.47 0.72 15.07
CA ASN A 57 -7.03 -0.63 15.26
C ASN A 57 -6.42 -1.27 16.51
N PHE A 58 -6.94 -2.43 16.89
CA PHE A 58 -6.49 -3.21 18.04
C PHE A 58 -5.85 -4.55 17.66
N ASP A 59 -5.60 -4.80 16.36
CA ASP A 59 -4.88 -5.98 15.86
C ASP A 59 -3.36 -5.76 16.05
N ARG A 60 -2.92 -5.76 17.30
CA ARG A 60 -1.55 -5.50 17.75
C ARG A 60 -1.08 -6.65 18.61
N PRO A 61 0.13 -7.18 18.38
CA PRO A 61 0.59 -8.41 19.05
C PRO A 61 0.55 -8.34 20.57
N ASP A 62 1.14 -7.29 21.15
CA ASP A 62 1.21 -7.18 22.60
C ASP A 62 -0.12 -6.74 23.24
N PHE A 63 -0.94 -6.01 22.50
CA PHE A 63 -2.30 -5.76 22.95
C PHE A 63 -3.12 -7.06 23.02
N GLN A 64 -3.04 -7.94 22.04
CA GLN A 64 -3.72 -9.24 22.09
C GLN A 64 -3.20 -10.12 23.21
N ARG A 65 -1.87 -10.17 23.40
CA ARG A 65 -1.25 -10.89 24.52
C ARG A 65 -1.76 -10.38 25.89
N MET A 66 -1.91 -9.06 26.03
CA MET A 66 -2.50 -8.47 27.25
C MET A 66 -3.95 -8.88 27.45
N ILE A 67 -4.75 -8.95 26.37
CA ILE A 67 -6.15 -9.42 26.43
C ILE A 67 -6.20 -10.88 26.85
N ASP A 68 -5.31 -11.74 26.30
CA ASP A 68 -5.24 -13.16 26.68
C ASP A 68 -4.90 -13.31 28.18
N ASP A 69 -3.96 -12.53 28.69
CA ASP A 69 -3.58 -12.55 30.12
C ASP A 69 -4.69 -11.97 31.03
N ILE A 70 -5.54 -11.09 30.52
CA ILE A 70 -6.77 -10.65 31.21
C ILE A 70 -7.80 -11.78 31.24
N GLU A 71 -8.00 -12.50 30.13
CA GLU A 71 -8.93 -13.65 30.07
C GLU A 71 -8.48 -14.78 31.00
N ASP A 72 -7.19 -14.99 31.11
CA ASP A 72 -6.60 -15.95 32.06
C ASP A 72 -6.69 -15.51 33.54
N GLY A 73 -7.17 -14.30 33.82
CA GLY A 73 -7.28 -13.75 35.17
C GLY A 73 -5.94 -13.36 35.82
N LYS A 74 -4.86 -13.30 35.05
CA LYS A 74 -3.54 -12.89 35.53
C LYS A 74 -3.46 -11.40 35.83
N ILE A 75 -4.24 -10.59 35.07
CA ILE A 75 -4.23 -9.13 35.10
C ILE A 75 -5.62 -8.63 35.46
N ASN A 76 -5.70 -7.72 36.42
CA ASN A 76 -6.91 -7.02 36.83
C ASN A 76 -6.75 -5.49 36.86
N CYS A 77 -5.62 -4.96 36.32
CA CYS A 77 -5.40 -3.54 36.17
C CYS A 77 -4.57 -3.27 34.90
N VAL A 78 -4.96 -2.29 34.09
CA VAL A 78 -4.22 -1.84 32.91
C VAL A 78 -3.88 -0.37 33.08
N VAL A 79 -2.61 0.00 32.89
CA VAL A 79 -2.13 1.39 33.00
C VAL A 79 -1.50 1.81 31.70
N THR A 80 -1.94 2.96 31.17
CA THR A 80 -1.36 3.61 29.99
C THR A 80 -0.95 5.04 30.31
N LYS A 81 -0.06 5.62 29.50
CA LYS A 81 0.29 7.05 29.64
C LYS A 81 -0.93 7.95 29.45
N ASP A 82 -1.68 7.71 28.39
CA ASP A 82 -2.88 8.43 28.00
C ASP A 82 -3.81 7.51 27.18
N LEU A 83 -5.07 7.91 26.99
CA LEU A 83 -6.05 7.15 26.22
C LEU A 83 -5.61 6.90 24.77
N SER A 84 -4.82 7.81 24.18
CA SER A 84 -4.35 7.65 22.80
C SER A 84 -3.37 6.48 22.65
N ARG A 85 -2.69 6.09 23.75
CA ARG A 85 -1.81 4.90 23.76
C ARG A 85 -2.63 3.61 23.71
N LEU A 86 -3.76 3.57 24.42
CA LEU A 86 -4.68 2.44 24.28
C LEU A 86 -5.25 2.39 22.86
N GLY A 87 -5.84 3.47 22.37
CA GLY A 87 -6.36 3.54 21.00
C GLY A 87 -6.78 4.94 20.58
N ARG A 88 -6.74 5.20 19.26
CA ARG A 88 -7.21 6.45 18.64
C ARG A 88 -8.59 6.33 17.97
N ASN A 89 -9.20 5.15 18.03
CA ASN A 89 -10.55 4.90 17.55
C ASN A 89 -11.50 4.94 18.75
N TYR A 90 -12.25 6.02 18.91
CA TYR A 90 -13.10 6.24 20.08
C TYR A 90 -14.13 5.14 20.31
N ILE A 91 -14.70 4.54 19.25
CA ILE A 91 -15.70 3.46 19.37
C ILE A 91 -15.03 2.21 19.99
N LEU A 92 -13.90 1.80 19.43
CA LEU A 92 -13.20 0.61 19.93
C LEU A 92 -12.54 0.86 21.28
N THR A 93 -11.99 2.03 21.52
CA THR A 93 -11.41 2.40 22.83
C THR A 93 -12.48 2.43 23.89
N GLY A 94 -13.64 3.05 23.63
CA GLY A 94 -14.78 3.04 24.53
C GLY A 94 -15.30 1.63 24.78
N GLN A 95 -15.36 0.76 23.76
CA GLN A 95 -15.76 -0.63 23.92
C GLN A 95 -14.86 -1.38 24.92
N TYR A 96 -13.53 -1.12 24.91
CA TYR A 96 -12.63 -1.70 25.90
C TYR A 96 -12.76 -1.05 27.27
N THR A 97 -12.75 0.27 27.34
CA THR A 97 -12.72 0.99 28.65
C THR A 97 -14.07 1.00 29.37
N GLU A 98 -15.19 0.99 28.64
CA GLU A 98 -16.54 1.14 29.22
C GLU A 98 -17.29 -0.19 29.30
N ILE A 99 -16.96 -1.19 28.46
CA ILE A 99 -17.67 -2.46 28.42
C ILE A 99 -16.73 -3.61 28.80
N TYR A 100 -15.63 -3.83 28.04
CA TYR A 100 -14.83 -5.04 28.20
C TYR A 100 -14.09 -5.07 29.54
N PHE A 101 -13.27 -4.07 29.87
CA PHE A 101 -12.53 -4.04 31.12
C PHE A 101 -13.43 -4.10 32.37
N PRO A 102 -14.52 -3.32 32.45
CA PRO A 102 -15.48 -3.45 33.56
C PRO A 102 -16.12 -4.85 33.65
N SER A 103 -16.47 -5.47 32.50
CA SER A 103 -17.07 -6.81 32.48
C SER A 103 -16.13 -7.90 33.01
N LYS A 104 -14.81 -7.69 32.91
CA LYS A 104 -13.77 -8.58 33.45
C LYS A 104 -13.26 -8.16 34.83
N GLY A 105 -13.82 -7.10 35.43
CA GLY A 105 -13.36 -6.57 36.71
C GLY A 105 -11.97 -5.93 36.64
N VAL A 106 -11.56 -5.48 35.45
CA VAL A 106 -10.26 -4.85 35.22
C VAL A 106 -10.36 -3.35 35.41
N ARG A 107 -9.53 -2.79 36.31
CA ARG A 107 -9.33 -1.35 36.47
C ARG A 107 -8.50 -0.82 35.34
N TYR A 108 -8.92 0.30 34.72
CA TYR A 108 -8.16 1.00 33.70
C TYR A 108 -7.73 2.38 34.17
N ILE A 109 -6.45 2.71 33.94
CA ILE A 109 -5.86 4.01 34.31
C ILE A 109 -5.14 4.61 33.11
N ALA A 110 -5.48 5.87 32.76
CA ALA A 110 -4.72 6.69 31.82
C ALA A 110 -4.15 7.90 32.60
N VAL A 111 -2.85 7.85 32.86
CA VAL A 111 -2.21 8.74 33.86
C VAL A 111 -2.34 10.20 33.50
N ASN A 112 -1.96 10.59 32.26
CA ASN A 112 -1.99 11.99 31.83
C ASN A 112 -3.41 12.54 31.61
N ASP A 113 -4.38 11.65 31.37
CA ASP A 113 -5.76 12.05 31.13
C ASP A 113 -6.59 12.07 32.42
N ASN A 114 -5.98 11.74 33.57
CA ASN A 114 -6.67 11.58 34.86
C ASN A 114 -7.88 10.61 34.80
N VAL A 115 -7.79 9.60 33.95
CA VAL A 115 -8.80 8.57 33.85
C VAL A 115 -8.45 7.43 34.78
N ASP A 116 -9.39 7.08 35.67
CA ASP A 116 -9.28 5.93 36.57
C ASP A 116 -10.69 5.35 36.82
N THR A 117 -10.92 4.16 36.32
CA THR A 117 -12.25 3.53 36.35
C THR A 117 -12.71 3.14 37.75
N ILE A 118 -11.84 3.19 38.77
CA ILE A 118 -12.25 2.95 40.17
C ILE A 118 -13.03 4.12 40.76
N ASN A 119 -12.78 5.35 40.22
CA ASN A 119 -13.41 6.56 40.72
C ASN A 119 -14.80 6.85 40.12
N GLY A 120 -15.39 5.86 39.43
CA GLY A 120 -16.66 5.99 38.73
C GLY A 120 -16.52 6.36 37.24
N GLU A 121 -17.65 6.58 36.56
CA GLU A 121 -17.65 6.96 35.15
C GLU A 121 -16.94 8.30 34.97
N ASN A 122 -15.87 8.29 34.19
CA ASN A 122 -15.19 9.53 33.80
C ASN A 122 -15.96 10.18 32.66
N GLU A 123 -16.83 11.15 32.97
CA GLU A 123 -17.63 11.90 32.00
C GLU A 123 -16.80 12.56 30.89
N LEU A 124 -15.51 12.78 31.11
CA LEU A 124 -14.60 13.37 30.11
C LEU A 124 -14.00 12.36 29.14
N ALA A 125 -13.97 11.06 29.47
CA ALA A 125 -13.36 10.04 28.61
C ALA A 125 -13.97 9.99 27.20
N PRO A 126 -15.31 10.05 27.00
CA PRO A 126 -15.92 10.11 25.67
C PRO A 126 -15.47 11.32 24.87
N PHE A 127 -15.34 12.50 25.53
CA PHE A 127 -14.87 13.73 24.85
C PHE A 127 -13.40 13.62 24.42
N LEU A 128 -12.53 13.08 25.26
CA LEU A 128 -11.12 12.86 24.93
C LEU A 128 -10.98 11.88 23.77
N ASN A 129 -11.77 10.82 23.75
CA ASN A 129 -11.82 9.88 22.64
C ASN A 129 -12.27 10.55 21.33
N ILE A 130 -13.30 11.40 21.36
CA ILE A 130 -13.76 12.18 20.19
C ILE A 130 -12.66 13.14 19.72
N LEU A 131 -12.00 13.86 20.62
CA LEU A 131 -10.91 14.77 20.29
C LEU A 131 -9.75 14.03 19.61
N ASN A 132 -9.35 12.88 20.14
CA ASN A 132 -8.30 12.04 19.55
C ASN A 132 -8.67 11.56 18.14
N GLU A 133 -9.93 11.19 17.91
CA GLU A 133 -10.40 10.83 16.56
C GLU A 133 -10.39 12.05 15.62
N MET A 134 -10.87 13.20 16.10
CA MET A 134 -10.87 14.44 15.30
C MET A 134 -9.44 14.83 14.91
N HIS A 135 -8.48 14.72 15.82
CA HIS A 135 -7.06 14.98 15.54
C HIS A 135 -6.51 14.05 14.46
N ALA A 136 -6.74 12.73 14.58
CA ALA A 136 -6.33 11.76 13.57
C ALA A 136 -6.97 12.05 12.20
N ARG A 137 -8.25 12.45 12.17
CA ARG A 137 -8.97 12.85 10.94
C ARG A 137 -8.37 14.13 10.33
N GLN A 138 -8.05 15.14 11.16
CA GLN A 138 -7.44 16.39 10.69
C GLN A 138 -6.04 16.13 10.11
N THR A 139 -5.21 15.35 10.80
CA THR A 139 -3.88 14.95 10.32
C THR A 139 -3.98 14.26 8.97
N SER A 140 -4.90 13.30 8.82
CA SER A 140 -5.13 12.63 7.54
C SER A 140 -5.53 13.61 6.43
N LYS A 141 -6.38 14.62 6.73
CA LYS A 141 -6.75 15.67 5.76
C LYS A 141 -5.54 16.53 5.37
N LYS A 142 -4.72 16.97 6.35
CA LYS A 142 -3.51 17.77 6.10
C LYS A 142 -2.51 17.02 5.21
N VAL A 143 -2.23 15.74 5.52
CA VAL A 143 -1.35 14.89 4.72
C VAL A 143 -1.88 14.74 3.29
N LYS A 144 -3.18 14.44 3.11
CA LYS A 144 -3.80 14.35 1.78
C LYS A 144 -3.73 15.67 1.00
N ALA A 145 -3.91 16.81 1.66
CA ALA A 145 -3.78 18.13 1.03
C ALA A 145 -2.34 18.39 0.56
N ALA A 146 -1.35 18.13 1.41
CA ALA A 146 0.07 18.27 1.05
C ALA A 146 0.46 17.31 -0.10
N MET A 147 -0.08 16.08 -0.12
CA MET A 147 0.12 15.15 -1.24
C MET A 147 -0.48 15.67 -2.54
N ARG A 148 -1.69 16.24 -2.50
CA ARG A 148 -2.34 16.83 -3.70
C ARG A 148 -1.49 17.94 -4.31
N THR A 149 -0.96 18.85 -3.48
CA THR A 149 -0.06 19.92 -3.95
C THR A 149 1.19 19.34 -4.62
N ARG A 150 1.81 18.32 -4.02
CA ARG A 150 2.98 17.65 -4.63
C ARG A 150 2.63 16.97 -5.95
N PHE A 151 1.47 16.32 -6.03
CA PHE A 151 1.00 15.65 -7.25
C PHE A 151 0.72 16.64 -8.36
N ALA A 152 0.09 17.79 -8.05
CA ALA A 152 -0.16 18.86 -9.01
C ALA A 152 1.15 19.45 -9.57
N ASN A 153 2.22 19.45 -8.77
CA ASN A 153 3.55 19.90 -9.21
C ASN A 153 4.38 18.76 -9.86
N GLY A 154 3.82 17.59 -10.10
CA GLY A 154 4.49 16.46 -10.72
C GLY A 154 5.64 15.85 -9.89
N ALA A 155 5.74 16.19 -8.61
CA ALA A 155 6.82 15.73 -7.76
C ALA A 155 6.71 14.22 -7.46
N HIS A 156 7.78 13.47 -7.69
CA HIS A 156 7.86 12.06 -7.33
C HIS A 156 7.71 11.87 -5.81
N TYR A 157 6.82 10.97 -5.40
CA TYR A 157 6.49 10.74 -3.99
C TYR A 157 6.88 9.33 -3.51
N GLY A 158 7.30 8.44 -4.39
CA GLY A 158 7.65 7.07 -4.04
C GLY A 158 8.80 6.96 -3.05
N ALA A 159 8.82 5.92 -2.21
CA ALA A 159 9.95 5.62 -1.33
C ALA A 159 11.24 5.42 -2.14
N TYR A 160 11.13 4.77 -3.31
CA TYR A 160 12.22 4.52 -4.25
C TYR A 160 11.91 5.17 -5.60
N ALA A 161 12.95 5.52 -6.36
CA ALA A 161 12.80 5.93 -7.74
C ALA A 161 12.36 4.72 -8.60
N PRO A 162 11.62 4.94 -9.70
CA PRO A 162 11.38 3.91 -10.70
C PRO A 162 12.69 3.38 -11.30
N LEU A 163 12.69 2.15 -11.80
CA LEU A 163 13.85 1.59 -12.52
C LEU A 163 14.26 2.53 -13.65
N GLY A 164 15.55 2.73 -13.86
CA GLY A 164 16.10 3.68 -14.84
C GLY A 164 16.23 5.11 -14.33
N TYR A 165 15.76 5.38 -13.10
CA TYR A 165 15.87 6.68 -12.45
C TYR A 165 16.46 6.58 -11.04
N VAL A 166 17.03 7.70 -10.59
CA VAL A 166 17.42 7.95 -9.20
C VAL A 166 16.76 9.24 -8.73
N LYS A 167 16.61 9.38 -7.42
CA LYS A 167 16.13 10.63 -6.83
C LYS A 167 17.21 11.69 -6.91
N ASP A 168 16.81 12.88 -7.32
CA ASP A 168 17.70 14.06 -7.31
C ASP A 168 18.04 14.42 -5.86
N PRO A 169 19.33 14.43 -5.48
CA PRO A 169 19.75 14.80 -4.14
C PRO A 169 19.49 16.29 -3.83
N ASP A 170 19.55 17.15 -4.84
CA ASP A 170 19.47 18.60 -4.69
C ASP A 170 18.02 19.09 -4.76
N LYS A 171 17.18 18.40 -5.53
CA LYS A 171 15.78 18.81 -5.75
C LYS A 171 14.80 17.72 -5.33
N LYS A 172 14.21 17.89 -4.14
CA LYS A 172 13.24 16.93 -3.58
C LYS A 172 12.04 16.71 -4.50
N GLY A 173 11.82 15.45 -4.86
CA GLY A 173 10.71 15.05 -5.73
C GLY A 173 11.02 15.11 -7.23
N HIS A 174 12.23 15.48 -7.62
CA HIS A 174 12.72 15.37 -9.00
C HIS A 174 13.39 14.01 -9.22
N LEU A 175 13.38 13.53 -10.46
CA LEU A 175 14.03 12.29 -10.89
C LEU A 175 15.13 12.62 -11.89
N LEU A 176 16.28 11.98 -11.72
CA LEU A 176 17.39 12.00 -12.66
C LEU A 176 17.51 10.64 -13.33
N VAL A 177 17.94 10.61 -14.59
CA VAL A 177 18.19 9.37 -15.31
C VAL A 177 19.37 8.63 -14.67
N ASP A 178 19.19 7.36 -14.36
CA ASP A 178 20.22 6.49 -13.81
C ASP A 178 21.02 5.83 -14.94
N SER A 179 22.26 6.26 -15.13
CA SER A 179 23.15 5.75 -16.16
C SER A 179 23.43 4.23 -16.05
N GLU A 180 23.35 3.68 -14.83
CA GLU A 180 23.62 2.26 -14.58
C GLU A 180 22.45 1.37 -14.98
N THR A 181 21.20 1.86 -14.91
CA THR A 181 20.01 1.01 -15.08
C THR A 181 19.08 1.45 -16.20
N ARG A 182 19.26 2.64 -16.83
CA ARG A 182 18.45 3.13 -17.95
C ARG A 182 18.39 2.14 -19.11
N TRP A 183 19.48 1.45 -19.39
CA TRP A 183 19.58 0.48 -20.49
C TRP A 183 18.56 -0.66 -20.39
N ILE A 184 18.13 -1.00 -19.16
CA ILE A 184 17.12 -2.06 -18.94
C ILE A 184 15.77 -1.60 -19.50
N ILE A 185 15.42 -0.32 -19.28
CA ILE A 185 14.19 0.26 -19.82
C ILE A 185 14.27 0.38 -21.34
N GLU A 186 15.38 0.89 -21.86
CA GLU A 186 15.62 0.97 -23.31
C GLU A 186 15.46 -0.41 -23.97
N LYS A 187 16.07 -1.44 -23.39
CA LYS A 187 15.96 -2.82 -23.88
C LYS A 187 14.53 -3.35 -23.85
N ILE A 188 13.77 -3.12 -22.77
CA ILE A 188 12.39 -3.59 -22.67
C ILE A 188 11.51 -2.93 -23.76
N PHE A 189 11.67 -1.65 -23.99
CA PHE A 189 10.93 -0.91 -25.01
C PHE A 189 11.39 -1.27 -26.43
N ASP A 190 12.69 -1.46 -26.67
CA ASP A 190 13.21 -1.92 -27.95
C ASP A 190 12.62 -3.29 -28.33
N LEU A 191 12.69 -4.25 -27.44
CA LEU A 191 12.06 -5.57 -27.65
C LEU A 191 10.55 -5.46 -27.92
N ALA A 192 9.87 -4.53 -27.25
CA ALA A 192 8.43 -4.32 -27.45
C ALA A 192 8.13 -3.73 -28.83
N VAL A 193 8.91 -2.72 -29.29
CA VAL A 193 8.80 -2.13 -30.65
C VAL A 193 8.96 -3.20 -31.71
N HIS A 194 9.91 -4.14 -31.52
CA HIS A 194 10.12 -5.27 -32.42
C HIS A 194 9.07 -6.39 -32.27
N GLY A 195 7.91 -6.10 -31.69
CA GLY A 195 6.75 -7.00 -31.64
C GLY A 195 6.83 -8.09 -30.56
N ARG A 196 7.84 -8.07 -29.69
CA ARG A 196 7.93 -9.03 -28.58
C ARG A 196 6.85 -8.77 -27.53
N GLY A 197 6.19 -9.81 -27.09
CA GLY A 197 5.19 -9.74 -26.05
C GLY A 197 5.80 -9.71 -24.64
N ALA A 198 5.08 -9.17 -23.64
CA ALA A 198 5.56 -9.13 -22.27
C ALA A 198 6.08 -10.48 -21.74
N ALA A 199 5.44 -11.59 -22.10
CA ALA A 199 5.92 -12.93 -21.72
C ALA A 199 7.26 -13.30 -22.41
N SER A 200 7.43 -12.95 -23.68
CA SER A 200 8.69 -13.16 -24.40
C SER A 200 9.80 -12.27 -23.85
N ILE A 201 9.49 -10.99 -23.58
CA ILE A 201 10.44 -10.05 -22.98
C ILE A 201 10.87 -10.57 -21.61
N THR A 202 9.93 -10.99 -20.77
CA THR A 202 10.25 -11.56 -19.45
C THR A 202 11.22 -12.71 -19.54
N ARG A 203 11.00 -13.65 -20.48
CA ARG A 203 11.90 -14.79 -20.69
C ARG A 203 13.29 -14.35 -21.10
N ILE A 204 13.42 -13.40 -22.05
CA ILE A 204 14.70 -12.86 -22.49
C ILE A 204 15.46 -12.21 -21.32
N LEU A 205 14.77 -11.41 -20.50
CA LEU A 205 15.40 -10.77 -19.35
C LEU A 205 15.93 -11.78 -18.31
N VAL A 206 15.21 -12.89 -18.11
CA VAL A 206 15.64 -13.98 -17.21
C VAL A 206 16.82 -14.74 -17.82
N GLU A 207 16.76 -15.11 -19.10
CA GLU A 207 17.81 -15.83 -19.81
C GLU A 207 19.13 -15.03 -19.85
N GLU A 208 19.04 -13.72 -20.03
CA GLU A 208 20.21 -12.81 -20.05
C GLU A 208 20.65 -12.36 -18.66
N LYS A 209 20.04 -12.87 -17.59
CA LYS A 209 20.33 -12.51 -16.19
C LYS A 209 20.28 -11.00 -15.94
N VAL A 210 19.25 -10.34 -16.47
CA VAL A 210 19.05 -8.89 -16.21
C VAL A 210 18.50 -8.73 -14.77
N PRO A 211 19.12 -7.88 -13.93
CA PRO A 211 18.70 -7.74 -12.54
C PRO A 211 17.31 -7.10 -12.42
N THR A 212 16.51 -7.61 -11.48
CA THR A 212 15.17 -7.08 -11.20
C THR A 212 15.24 -5.76 -10.43
N PRO A 213 14.20 -4.89 -10.51
CA PRO A 213 14.14 -3.65 -9.72
C PRO A 213 14.25 -3.89 -8.21
N GLY A 214 13.66 -5.00 -7.73
CA GLY A 214 13.73 -5.36 -6.31
C GLY A 214 15.14 -5.73 -5.86
N TRP A 215 15.89 -6.49 -6.68
CA TRP A 215 17.28 -6.82 -6.41
C TRP A 215 18.17 -5.59 -6.40
N LEU A 216 18.02 -4.69 -7.39
CA LEU A 216 18.79 -3.43 -7.45
C LEU A 216 18.53 -2.56 -6.22
N ASN A 217 17.30 -2.46 -5.77
CA ASN A 217 16.96 -1.75 -4.53
C ASN A 217 17.54 -2.43 -3.28
N PHE A 218 17.60 -3.77 -3.27
CA PHE A 218 18.26 -4.49 -2.18
C PHE A 218 19.76 -4.18 -2.13
N GLN A 219 20.43 -4.21 -3.27
CA GLN A 219 21.86 -3.89 -3.33
C GLN A 219 22.18 -2.45 -2.94
N ARG A 220 21.38 -1.48 -3.40
CA ARG A 220 21.65 -0.05 -3.17
C ARG A 220 21.22 0.43 -1.78
N TYR A 221 20.12 -0.11 -1.26
CA TYR A 221 19.48 0.44 -0.06
C TYR A 221 19.25 -0.58 1.06
N GLY A 222 19.64 -1.85 0.87
CA GLY A 222 19.39 -2.94 1.83
C GLY A 222 17.91 -3.31 1.98
N THR A 223 17.03 -2.78 1.13
CA THR A 223 15.58 -3.03 1.21
C THR A 223 15.23 -4.40 0.64
N PHE A 224 14.08 -4.95 1.06
CA PHE A 224 13.67 -6.31 0.68
C PHE A 224 14.65 -7.41 1.14
N ALA A 225 15.39 -7.18 2.24
CA ALA A 225 16.30 -8.18 2.82
C ALA A 225 15.59 -9.51 3.13
N ASN A 226 14.35 -9.46 3.58
CA ASN A 226 13.50 -10.64 3.80
C ASN A 226 13.26 -11.49 2.53
N ILE A 227 13.47 -10.93 1.35
CA ILE A 227 13.29 -11.62 0.06
C ILE A 227 14.62 -12.08 -0.52
N TYR A 228 15.67 -11.25 -0.39
CA TYR A 228 16.92 -11.43 -1.11
C TYR A 228 18.11 -11.83 -0.24
N ALA A 229 18.11 -11.54 1.06
CA ALA A 229 19.22 -11.94 1.94
C ALA A 229 19.24 -13.45 2.07
N GLY A 230 20.37 -14.07 1.66
CA GLY A 230 20.52 -15.53 1.65
C GLY A 230 19.70 -16.29 0.61
N ALA A 231 19.03 -15.60 -0.31
CA ALA A 231 18.29 -16.23 -1.40
C ALA A 231 19.23 -16.70 -2.53
N PRO A 232 18.84 -17.75 -3.31
CA PRO A 232 19.57 -18.17 -4.48
C PRO A 232 19.74 -17.04 -5.51
N GLU A 233 20.87 -17.06 -6.25
CA GLU A 233 21.21 -15.99 -7.21
C GLU A 233 20.13 -15.80 -8.29
N GLU A 234 19.45 -16.86 -8.71
CA GLU A 234 18.40 -16.81 -9.72
C GLU A 234 17.25 -15.87 -9.33
N LYS A 235 17.05 -15.63 -8.02
CA LYS A 235 16.02 -14.73 -7.53
C LYS A 235 16.30 -13.26 -7.89
N ALA A 236 17.56 -12.92 -8.09
CA ALA A 236 17.98 -11.59 -8.57
C ALA A 236 17.43 -11.27 -9.97
N TYR A 237 17.23 -12.29 -10.79
CA TYR A 237 16.82 -12.20 -12.20
C TYR A 237 15.38 -12.68 -12.43
N ALA A 238 14.63 -12.96 -11.37
CA ALA A 238 13.28 -13.53 -11.44
C ALA A 238 12.22 -12.48 -11.87
N TRP A 239 12.32 -12.03 -13.12
CA TRP A 239 11.33 -11.13 -13.70
C TRP A 239 9.96 -11.77 -13.83
N THR A 240 8.92 -10.98 -13.65
CA THR A 240 7.52 -11.39 -13.83
C THR A 240 6.90 -10.66 -15.01
N ILE A 241 5.93 -11.32 -15.67
CA ILE A 241 5.16 -10.71 -16.77
C ILE A 241 4.43 -9.44 -16.30
N ALA A 242 4.02 -9.41 -15.03
CA ALA A 242 3.34 -8.25 -14.44
C ALA A 242 4.26 -7.02 -14.34
N GLN A 243 5.54 -7.21 -13.97
CA GLN A 243 6.53 -6.14 -13.92
C GLN A 243 6.77 -5.55 -15.32
N VAL A 244 7.02 -6.39 -16.32
CA VAL A 244 7.21 -5.94 -17.72
C VAL A 244 5.97 -5.20 -18.23
N LYS A 245 4.77 -5.74 -18.00
CA LYS A 245 3.51 -5.06 -18.37
C LYS A 245 3.32 -3.70 -17.66
N SER A 246 3.77 -3.58 -16.43
CA SER A 246 3.72 -2.32 -15.68
C SER A 246 4.67 -1.31 -16.28
N ILE A 247 5.91 -1.69 -16.56
CA ILE A 247 6.93 -0.84 -17.18
C ILE A 247 6.44 -0.31 -18.54
N LEU A 248 5.96 -1.19 -19.42
CA LEU A 248 5.50 -0.80 -20.76
C LEU A 248 4.29 0.15 -20.75
N LYS A 249 3.58 0.33 -19.64
CA LYS A 249 2.42 1.21 -19.50
C LYS A 249 2.69 2.47 -18.70
N GLU A 250 3.90 2.61 -18.15
CA GLU A 250 4.19 3.69 -17.22
C GLU A 250 4.74 4.92 -17.96
N GLU A 251 3.98 6.01 -17.97
CA GLU A 251 4.35 7.25 -18.66
C GLU A 251 5.53 7.99 -18.00
N THR A 252 5.99 7.54 -16.86
CA THR A 252 7.21 8.05 -16.22
C THR A 252 8.41 7.93 -17.15
N TYR A 253 8.47 6.91 -18.00
CA TYR A 253 9.58 6.70 -18.94
C TYR A 253 9.62 7.69 -20.11
N ILE A 254 8.55 8.43 -20.34
CA ILE A 254 8.47 9.56 -21.29
C ILE A 254 8.51 10.92 -20.60
N GLY A 255 8.97 10.97 -19.35
CA GLY A 255 9.15 12.21 -18.60
C GLY A 255 7.90 12.75 -17.90
N HIS A 256 6.81 11.99 -17.86
CA HIS A 256 5.54 12.44 -17.26
C HIS A 256 5.33 11.82 -15.87
N SER A 257 4.77 12.59 -14.96
CA SER A 257 4.38 12.09 -13.64
C SER A 257 2.87 11.86 -13.55
N ILE A 258 2.46 10.65 -13.16
CA ILE A 258 1.04 10.33 -12.94
C ILE A 258 0.81 9.90 -11.51
N HIS A 259 -0.03 10.66 -10.82
CA HIS A 259 -0.33 10.45 -9.41
C HIS A 259 -1.82 10.25 -9.16
N ASN A 260 -2.17 9.91 -7.91
CA ASN A 260 -3.54 9.76 -7.44
C ASN A 260 -4.32 8.62 -8.11
N LYS A 261 -3.61 7.60 -8.65
CA LYS A 261 -4.22 6.42 -9.29
C LYS A 261 -5.11 5.61 -8.33
N GLN A 262 -4.86 5.73 -7.01
CA GLN A 262 -5.60 5.01 -5.95
C GLN A 262 -5.68 5.83 -4.66
N THR A 263 -6.67 5.51 -3.83
CA THR A 263 -6.83 6.11 -2.49
C THR A 263 -7.29 5.05 -1.50
N ASN A 264 -7.11 5.32 -0.21
CA ASN A 264 -7.72 4.50 0.83
C ASN A 264 -9.19 4.94 1.02
N ILE A 265 -10.08 4.00 1.34
CA ILE A 265 -11.50 4.29 1.59
C ILE A 265 -11.64 5.36 2.67
N SER A 266 -10.92 5.21 3.78
CA SER A 266 -10.91 6.20 4.87
C SER A 266 -9.58 6.16 5.63
N PHE A 267 -9.40 7.05 6.63
CA PHE A 267 -8.25 6.98 7.52
C PHE A 267 -8.30 5.74 8.45
N LYS A 268 -9.49 5.21 8.74
CA LYS A 268 -9.71 3.97 9.49
C LYS A 268 -9.60 2.71 8.61
N ASN A 269 -10.08 2.78 7.36
CA ASN A 269 -10.05 1.66 6.42
C ASN A 269 -8.98 1.91 5.34
N LYS A 270 -7.85 1.22 5.47
CA LYS A 270 -6.70 1.34 4.57
C LYS A 270 -6.85 0.56 3.25
N LYS A 271 -8.01 -0.10 3.01
CA LYS A 271 -8.28 -0.79 1.74
C LYS A 271 -8.16 0.21 0.59
N LYS A 272 -7.30 -0.12 -0.39
CA LYS A 272 -7.04 0.71 -1.56
C LYS A 272 -8.15 0.53 -2.58
N VAL A 273 -8.64 1.64 -3.11
CA VAL A 273 -9.62 1.69 -4.20
C VAL A 273 -9.00 2.46 -5.35
N ARG A 274 -9.13 1.93 -6.58
CA ARG A 274 -8.66 2.60 -7.78
C ARG A 274 -9.59 3.75 -8.13
N LYS A 275 -9.01 4.89 -8.46
CA LYS A 275 -9.75 6.07 -8.90
C LYS A 275 -9.96 6.06 -10.42
N PRO A 276 -11.04 6.69 -10.91
CA PRO A 276 -11.23 6.98 -12.35
C PRO A 276 -10.04 7.76 -12.88
N LYS A 277 -9.77 7.62 -14.19
CA LYS A 277 -8.61 8.28 -14.82
C LYS A 277 -8.73 9.81 -14.80
N GLU A 278 -9.92 10.34 -14.81
CA GLU A 278 -10.26 11.76 -14.77
C GLU A 278 -9.80 12.44 -13.45
N GLU A 279 -9.65 11.66 -12.39
CA GLU A 279 -9.16 12.13 -11.09
C GLU A 279 -7.65 12.02 -10.93
N TRP A 280 -6.93 11.48 -11.92
CA TRP A 280 -5.48 11.35 -11.84
C TRP A 280 -4.81 12.70 -12.11
N TYR A 281 -3.73 12.96 -11.41
CA TYR A 281 -2.85 14.08 -11.73
C TYR A 281 -1.83 13.61 -12.76
N ARG A 282 -1.92 14.13 -13.98
CA ARG A 282 -0.93 13.93 -15.03
C ARG A 282 -0.20 15.24 -15.28
N VAL A 283 1.10 15.26 -15.02
CA VAL A 283 1.97 16.43 -15.22
C VAL A 283 3.05 16.04 -16.22
N GLU A 284 3.14 16.79 -17.30
CA GLU A 284 4.06 16.51 -18.40
C GLU A 284 5.45 17.11 -18.13
N ASN A 285 6.49 16.48 -18.68
CA ASN A 285 7.87 16.98 -18.70
C ASN A 285 8.41 17.34 -17.30
N THR A 286 8.14 16.50 -16.30
CA THR A 286 8.61 16.71 -14.93
C THR A 286 10.06 16.28 -14.71
N HIS A 287 10.62 15.45 -15.60
CA HIS A 287 11.98 14.92 -15.57
C HIS A 287 12.41 14.46 -16.97
N GLU A 288 13.67 14.16 -17.15
CA GLU A 288 14.21 13.68 -18.43
C GLU A 288 13.59 12.34 -18.83
N ALA A 289 13.17 12.23 -20.08
CA ALA A 289 12.61 11.00 -20.65
C ALA A 289 13.72 10.00 -21.00
N ILE A 290 13.52 8.72 -20.69
CA ILE A 290 14.39 7.63 -21.18
C ILE A 290 13.94 7.18 -22.57
N ILE A 291 12.63 7.20 -22.82
CA ILE A 291 11.98 6.71 -24.05
C ILE A 291 11.28 7.90 -24.71
N SER A 292 11.37 8.01 -26.05
CA SER A 292 10.62 9.03 -26.77
C SER A 292 9.10 8.73 -26.76
N GLU A 293 8.28 9.79 -26.84
CA GLU A 293 6.84 9.64 -26.91
C GLU A 293 6.37 8.80 -28.10
N ASP A 294 7.05 8.88 -29.24
CA ASP A 294 6.73 8.10 -30.44
C ASP A 294 6.91 6.61 -30.23
N VAL A 295 8.04 6.21 -29.63
CA VAL A 295 8.30 4.81 -29.27
C VAL A 295 7.26 4.31 -28.27
N PHE A 296 6.95 5.09 -27.25
CA PHE A 296 5.94 4.74 -26.26
C PHE A 296 4.57 4.55 -26.92
N ARG A 297 4.13 5.51 -27.76
CA ARG A 297 2.86 5.44 -28.49
C ARG A 297 2.78 4.20 -29.38
N GLN A 298 3.82 3.90 -30.15
CA GLN A 298 3.91 2.68 -30.98
C GLN A 298 3.73 1.42 -30.14
N VAL A 299 4.36 1.33 -28.98
CA VAL A 299 4.22 0.20 -28.07
C VAL A 299 2.79 0.10 -27.52
N GLN A 300 2.13 1.24 -27.15
CA GLN A 300 0.74 1.22 -26.69
C GLN A 300 -0.22 0.74 -27.79
N GLU A 301 -0.04 1.20 -29.02
CA GLU A 301 -0.82 0.74 -30.19
C GLU A 301 -0.65 -0.76 -30.43
N GLN A 302 0.57 -1.28 -30.35
CA GLN A 302 0.83 -2.72 -30.46
C GLN A 302 0.18 -3.51 -29.31
N ILE A 303 0.21 -2.99 -28.08
CA ILE A 303 -0.47 -3.63 -26.93
C ILE A 303 -1.97 -3.64 -27.13
N ALA A 304 -2.56 -2.57 -27.66
CA ALA A 304 -3.99 -2.45 -27.92
C ALA A 304 -4.46 -3.33 -29.09
N SER A 305 -3.63 -3.46 -30.13
CA SER A 305 -3.92 -4.24 -31.34
C SER A 305 -3.59 -5.73 -31.26
N ARG A 306 -3.18 -6.22 -30.07
CA ARG A 306 -2.70 -7.62 -29.91
C ARG A 306 -3.70 -8.63 -30.40
N ARG A 307 -3.27 -9.39 -31.41
CA ARG A 307 -3.98 -10.55 -31.99
C ARG A 307 -4.04 -11.68 -30.98
N ARG A 308 -5.22 -12.22 -30.69
CA ARG A 308 -5.36 -13.45 -29.93
C ARG A 308 -5.07 -14.63 -30.85
N ARG A 309 -4.12 -15.49 -30.48
CA ARG A 309 -3.92 -16.79 -31.14
C ARG A 309 -5.13 -17.67 -30.88
N GLN A 310 -5.55 -18.44 -31.87
CA GLN A 310 -6.54 -19.50 -31.71
C GLN A 310 -5.95 -20.66 -30.88
N LYS A 311 -6.81 -21.62 -30.47
CA LYS A 311 -6.39 -22.79 -29.69
C LYS A 311 -5.36 -23.67 -30.43
N ASP A 312 -5.39 -23.67 -31.76
CA ASP A 312 -4.46 -24.37 -32.63
C ASP A 312 -3.14 -23.63 -32.89
N GLY A 313 -2.92 -22.49 -32.26
CA GLY A 313 -1.72 -21.66 -32.42
C GLY A 313 -1.74 -20.74 -33.65
N THR A 314 -2.76 -20.80 -34.51
CA THR A 314 -2.89 -19.96 -35.71
C THR A 314 -3.39 -18.55 -35.32
N THR A 315 -3.08 -17.55 -36.14
CA THR A 315 -3.59 -16.20 -36.02
C THR A 315 -4.22 -15.79 -37.32
N GLN A 316 -5.50 -15.47 -37.29
CA GLN A 316 -6.21 -14.99 -38.48
C GLN A 316 -5.71 -13.60 -38.90
N ILE A 317 -5.61 -13.35 -40.20
CA ILE A 317 -4.98 -12.16 -40.80
C ILE A 317 -5.53 -10.87 -40.24
N PHE A 318 -6.86 -10.75 -40.04
CA PHE A 318 -7.53 -9.56 -39.57
C PHE A 318 -7.80 -9.53 -38.06
N SER A 319 -7.31 -10.54 -37.32
CA SER A 319 -7.49 -10.62 -35.86
C SER A 319 -6.89 -9.39 -35.15
N GLY A 320 -7.70 -8.63 -34.45
CA GLY A 320 -7.29 -7.39 -33.75
C GLY A 320 -7.18 -6.14 -34.62
N LEU A 321 -7.28 -6.26 -35.95
CA LEU A 321 -7.22 -5.15 -36.89
C LEU A 321 -8.63 -4.61 -37.23
N VAL A 322 -9.61 -5.49 -37.37
CA VAL A 322 -10.99 -5.11 -37.75
C VAL A 322 -11.81 -4.81 -36.50
N LYS A 323 -12.50 -3.68 -36.52
CA LYS A 323 -13.37 -3.22 -35.44
C LYS A 323 -14.81 -3.15 -35.91
N CYS A 324 -15.76 -3.34 -34.98
CA CYS A 324 -17.19 -3.13 -35.26
C CYS A 324 -17.44 -1.66 -35.54
N ALA A 325 -18.16 -1.37 -36.64
CA ALA A 325 -18.49 0.00 -37.02
C ALA A 325 -19.41 0.70 -35.99
N ASP A 326 -20.29 -0.08 -35.34
CA ASP A 326 -21.28 0.48 -34.42
C ASP A 326 -20.69 0.75 -33.03
N CYS A 327 -19.88 -0.15 -32.46
CA CYS A 327 -19.42 -0.05 -31.08
C CYS A 327 -17.88 0.11 -30.91
N GLY A 328 -17.12 0.10 -32.02
CA GLY A 328 -15.64 0.21 -32.00
C GLY A 328 -14.91 -0.98 -31.41
N TRP A 329 -15.61 -2.04 -31.01
CA TRP A 329 -14.99 -3.23 -30.40
C TRP A 329 -14.31 -4.11 -31.46
N SER A 330 -13.20 -4.78 -31.08
CA SER A 330 -12.51 -5.69 -32.01
C SER A 330 -13.40 -6.88 -32.35
N LEU A 331 -13.48 -7.23 -33.64
CA LEU A 331 -14.22 -8.39 -34.11
C LEU A 331 -13.48 -9.68 -33.73
N ALA A 332 -14.26 -10.69 -33.34
CA ALA A 332 -13.77 -12.04 -33.12
C ALA A 332 -13.96 -12.88 -34.37
N TYR A 333 -12.97 -13.74 -34.71
CA TYR A 333 -13.11 -14.69 -35.77
C TYR A 333 -13.85 -15.93 -35.27
N GLY A 334 -14.87 -16.35 -35.99
CA GLY A 334 -15.60 -17.58 -35.81
C GLY A 334 -15.53 -18.45 -37.08
N GLU A 335 -15.61 -19.75 -36.93
CA GLU A 335 -15.66 -20.70 -38.02
C GLU A 335 -16.94 -21.56 -37.91
N ASN A 336 -17.75 -21.60 -38.94
CA ASN A 336 -18.89 -22.50 -39.01
C ASN A 336 -18.49 -23.82 -39.68
N LYS A 337 -18.44 -24.87 -38.87
CA LYS A 337 -18.08 -26.25 -39.31
C LYS A 337 -19.28 -27.14 -39.57
N GLN A 338 -20.51 -26.65 -39.34
CA GLN A 338 -21.74 -27.47 -39.51
C GLN A 338 -22.21 -27.56 -40.96
N ASN A 339 -21.79 -26.66 -41.84
CA ASN A 339 -22.12 -26.67 -43.24
C ASN A 339 -21.20 -27.59 -44.03
N LYS A 340 -21.69 -28.14 -45.16
CA LYS A 340 -20.90 -28.97 -46.10
C LYS A 340 -19.59 -28.30 -46.55
N THR A 341 -19.57 -26.97 -46.60
CA THR A 341 -18.37 -26.16 -46.84
C THR A 341 -18.14 -25.27 -45.62
N PRO A 342 -17.09 -25.53 -44.83
CA PRO A 342 -16.76 -24.66 -43.71
C PRO A 342 -16.41 -23.24 -44.19
N TYR A 343 -16.89 -22.22 -43.48
CA TYR A 343 -16.52 -20.83 -43.75
C TYR A 343 -16.21 -20.08 -42.48
N GLY A 344 -15.24 -19.16 -42.57
CA GLY A 344 -14.86 -18.27 -41.50
C GLY A 344 -15.55 -16.91 -41.61
N TYR A 345 -15.88 -16.31 -40.49
CA TYR A 345 -16.50 -15.00 -40.43
C TYR A 345 -16.01 -14.21 -39.22
N TYR A 346 -16.12 -12.89 -39.32
CA TYR A 346 -15.85 -11.98 -38.20
C TYR A 346 -17.17 -11.49 -37.62
N HIS A 347 -17.28 -11.51 -36.28
CA HIS A 347 -18.47 -11.04 -35.58
C HIS A 347 -18.09 -10.16 -34.38
N CYS A 348 -18.97 -9.25 -34.00
CA CYS A 348 -18.78 -8.45 -32.80
C CYS A 348 -19.01 -9.32 -31.56
N SER A 349 -17.98 -9.47 -30.71
CA SER A 349 -18.07 -10.27 -29.49
C SER A 349 -19.05 -9.68 -28.45
N LYS A 350 -19.46 -8.42 -28.57
CA LYS A 350 -20.53 -7.82 -27.75
C LYS A 350 -21.93 -8.26 -28.17
N ASN A 351 -22.13 -8.66 -29.42
CA ASN A 351 -23.43 -9.12 -29.91
C ASN A 351 -23.85 -10.50 -29.35
N GLY A 352 -22.88 -11.29 -28.86
CA GLY A 352 -23.09 -12.61 -28.26
C GLY A 352 -23.21 -12.63 -26.74
N GLN A 353 -23.09 -11.51 -26.08
CA GLN A 353 -23.29 -11.37 -24.63
C GLN A 353 -24.73 -10.93 -24.34
N GLU A 354 -25.31 -11.37 -23.22
CA GLU A 354 -26.72 -11.17 -22.79
C GLU A 354 -27.23 -9.71 -22.88
N LEU A 355 -26.37 -8.76 -23.13
CA LEU A 355 -26.70 -7.32 -23.16
C LEU A 355 -26.96 -6.76 -24.58
N ARG A 356 -26.86 -7.52 -25.66
CA ARG A 356 -27.10 -7.10 -27.07
C ARG A 356 -26.78 -5.61 -27.34
N GLN A 357 -25.58 -5.17 -26.94
CA GLN A 357 -25.18 -3.75 -27.03
C GLN A 357 -24.57 -3.34 -28.38
N CYS A 358 -24.72 -4.21 -29.36
CA CYS A 358 -24.25 -3.94 -30.70
C CYS A 358 -25.19 -4.56 -31.72
#